data_80f9f12c1ea9c69eee0ebc13931c4783
#
_entry.id   80f9f12c1ea9c69eee0ebc13931c4783
#
_cell.length_a   1.000
_cell.length_b   1.000
_cell.length_c   1.000
_cell.angle_alpha   90.00
_cell.angle_beta   90.00
_cell.angle_gamma   90.00
#
_symmetry.space_group_name_H-M   'P 1'
#
loop_
_entity.id
_entity.type
_entity.pdbx_description
1 polymer ?
#
loop_
_entity_poly.entity_id
_entity_poly.type
_entity_poly.pdbx_seq_one_letter_code
_entity_poly.pdbx_strand_id
1 'polypeptide(L)'
;EDVVFHFAPLPKKTRKFDFLEGDGKQNFKIFGIESIDTRIKQLFSSLWRNDATGDWEIGFYEDFAIYDCRYWQYKQKNQKGDKYSFILTDGKSDLAVNIDKPQHGKRTMSINGKKAEYSLITTSTLPDYPQKDETTCLKDTHNKPDTAIVVGWLRNMPKELWDRGQEYSVQYYDLFYTFKEVSNYSKLDSLGRFEIKVPLINSTEVFMDWKHTYINTVLEPGETYYLLYDFKSGHSIFMGKNCRLQNELLAHPIPMINADYAGKSENKVPAQEMMQILESRYKEAEGNLRKQIEKSASISRCYQEYAAQYLLCIYATDILQGAYHVKDNVFPQEYVSQVEKIWKEIPQPYTQFRDYSMLTKDLIDQEARLKYSTPMGKTYGFLFTNSYPELLRKHKAQGDIAITNSEIATVEQWAKNLDSMTIKQYQTTDAKEQEKIENAFSNSALAKRATAIIGREDIAKMLKDETPLLDVYYAQHIADSMGCNQQQKDVIISKALLQMLERLAMPLNSYGLDLAEHCISSEVLKEKVLAEHRKYLSLQNRDITASLKTAPQDMSDGEKLLRHILEPYKGKL
;
A
#
# COMPACT_ATOMS: atom_id res chain seq x y z
N GLU A 1 12.65 23.31 12.23
CA GLU A 1 12.81 24.73 12.64
C GLU A 1 13.94 25.33 11.83
N ASP A 2 13.68 26.42 11.11
CA ASP A 2 14.73 27.22 10.48
C ASP A 2 15.50 27.97 11.55
N VAL A 3 16.79 27.68 11.67
CA VAL A 3 17.67 28.40 12.61
C VAL A 3 18.44 29.45 11.82
N VAL A 4 18.26 30.71 12.16
CA VAL A 4 18.98 31.82 11.55
C VAL A 4 20.17 32.20 12.45
N PHE A 5 21.38 32.05 11.91
CA PHE A 5 22.59 32.49 12.60
C PHE A 5 23.03 33.87 12.08
N HIS A 6 23.29 34.81 12.98
CA HIS A 6 23.83 36.10 12.66
C HIS A 6 25.32 36.12 12.98
N PHE A 7 26.17 36.37 12.01
CA PHE A 7 27.61 36.45 12.16
C PHE A 7 28.11 37.87 11.93
N ALA A 8 29.27 38.17 12.49
CA ALA A 8 30.02 39.33 12.08
C ALA A 8 30.34 39.26 10.57
N PRO A 9 30.43 40.39 9.84
CA PRO A 9 30.73 40.39 8.42
C PRO A 9 32.01 39.60 8.11
N LEU A 10 31.89 38.61 7.26
CA LEU A 10 33.05 37.85 6.78
C LEU A 10 33.92 38.70 5.85
N PRO A 11 35.24 38.44 5.77
CA PRO A 11 36.12 39.12 4.83
C PRO A 11 35.57 39.04 3.40
N LYS A 12 35.59 40.12 2.62
CA LYS A 12 35.00 40.23 1.26
C LYS A 12 35.44 39.15 0.28
N LYS A 13 36.53 38.44 0.53
CA LYS A 13 37.06 37.38 -0.35
C LYS A 13 36.73 35.97 0.17
N THR A 14 36.06 35.84 1.30
CA THR A 14 35.68 34.52 1.84
C THR A 14 34.66 33.87 0.92
N ARG A 15 35.00 32.71 0.38
CA ARG A 15 34.12 31.91 -0.48
C ARG A 15 33.53 30.74 0.25
N LYS A 16 34.23 30.21 1.25
CA LYS A 16 33.88 29.08 2.04
C LYS A 16 34.36 29.24 3.46
N PHE A 17 33.57 28.83 4.44
CA PHE A 17 33.95 28.83 5.85
C PHE A 17 33.31 27.69 6.61
N ASP A 18 33.83 27.37 7.76
CA ASP A 18 33.28 26.38 8.66
C ASP A 18 32.72 27.09 9.90
N PHE A 19 31.58 26.65 10.38
CA PHE A 19 31.03 27.10 11.65
C PHE A 19 31.34 26.06 12.72
N LEU A 20 31.99 26.50 13.79
CA LEU A 20 32.32 25.69 14.95
C LEU A 20 31.75 26.40 16.19
N GLU A 21 30.84 25.76 16.90
CA GLU A 21 30.27 26.28 18.13
C GLU A 21 31.21 26.00 19.29
N GLY A 22 31.64 27.05 20.01
CA GLY A 22 32.30 27.04 21.32
C GLY A 22 33.40 26.01 21.58
N ASP A 23 33.89 25.97 22.78
CA ASP A 23 34.98 25.11 23.27
C ASP A 23 34.52 23.95 24.17
N GLY A 24 33.24 23.61 24.13
CA GLY A 24 32.62 22.51 24.88
C GLY A 24 32.80 21.11 24.25
N LYS A 25 32.60 20.07 25.04
CA LYS A 25 32.76 18.65 24.60
C LYS A 25 31.68 18.14 23.62
N GLN A 26 30.60 18.89 23.44
CA GLN A 26 29.53 18.59 22.45
C GLN A 26 29.34 19.82 21.56
N ASN A 27 30.22 20.01 20.61
CA ASN A 27 30.19 21.16 19.72
C ASN A 27 29.43 20.86 18.45
N PHE A 28 28.45 21.70 18.11
CA PHE A 28 27.82 21.72 16.83
C PHE A 28 28.79 22.25 15.77
N LYS A 29 28.97 21.52 14.67
CA LYS A 29 29.93 21.86 13.61
C LYS A 29 29.27 21.80 12.26
N ILE A 30 29.34 22.89 11.50
CA ILE A 30 28.90 22.92 10.09
C ILE A 30 30.13 23.23 9.26
N PHE A 31 30.46 22.32 8.34
CA PHE A 31 31.61 22.45 7.46
C PHE A 31 31.20 22.87 6.06
N GLY A 32 32.01 23.65 5.41
CA GLY A 32 31.89 23.93 3.99
C GLY A 32 30.76 24.88 3.63
N ILE A 33 30.39 25.81 4.51
CA ILE A 33 29.37 26.84 4.22
C ILE A 33 29.90 27.75 3.11
N GLU A 34 29.14 27.83 2.01
CA GLU A 34 29.44 28.67 0.85
C GLU A 34 28.32 29.68 0.62
N SER A 35 28.65 30.89 0.17
CA SER A 35 27.60 31.83 -0.22
C SER A 35 26.86 31.34 -1.45
N ILE A 36 25.56 31.60 -1.53
CA ILE A 36 24.73 31.25 -2.69
C ILE A 36 25.28 31.87 -3.98
N ASP A 37 25.85 33.07 -3.92
CA ASP A 37 26.47 33.74 -5.07
C ASP A 37 27.73 33.01 -5.58
N THR A 38 28.40 32.27 -4.73
CA THR A 38 29.54 31.44 -5.11
C THR A 38 29.06 30.11 -5.73
N ARG A 39 28.09 29.45 -5.12
CA ARG A 39 27.53 28.19 -5.62
C ARG A 39 26.82 28.34 -6.94
N ILE A 40 26.08 29.43 -7.14
CA ILE A 40 25.32 29.66 -8.38
C ILE A 40 26.22 29.83 -9.60
N LYS A 41 27.50 30.18 -9.43
CA LYS A 41 28.49 30.24 -10.52
C LYS A 41 28.90 28.85 -11.01
N GLN A 42 28.85 27.86 -10.14
CA GLN A 42 29.11 26.47 -10.50
C GLN A 42 27.85 25.86 -11.11
N LEU A 43 27.87 25.61 -12.40
CA LEU A 43 26.74 24.98 -13.07
C LEU A 43 26.71 23.46 -12.84
N PHE A 44 27.87 22.81 -12.91
CA PHE A 44 27.93 21.36 -12.77
C PHE A 44 27.79 20.91 -11.29
N SER A 45 27.19 19.75 -11.12
CA SER A 45 26.75 19.21 -9.81
C SER A 45 25.67 20.08 -9.14
N SER A 46 24.76 20.65 -9.93
CA SER A 46 23.69 21.53 -9.46
C SER A 46 22.31 21.10 -9.94
N LEU A 47 21.30 21.42 -9.16
CA LEU A 47 19.90 21.15 -9.42
C LEU A 47 19.14 22.48 -9.50
N TRP A 48 18.26 22.62 -10.47
CA TRP A 48 17.60 23.87 -10.76
C TRP A 48 16.09 23.73 -10.79
N ARG A 49 15.44 24.58 -10.00
CA ARG A 49 14.00 24.70 -9.88
C ARG A 49 13.51 25.80 -10.83
N ASN A 50 12.46 25.51 -11.59
CA ASN A 50 11.74 26.54 -12.33
C ASN A 50 10.96 27.42 -11.36
N ASP A 51 11.21 28.74 -11.38
CA ASP A 51 10.59 29.66 -10.41
C ASP A 51 9.10 29.89 -10.66
N ALA A 52 8.60 29.62 -11.86
CA ALA A 52 7.19 29.75 -12.16
C ALA A 52 6.35 28.56 -11.65
N THR A 53 6.88 27.34 -11.79
CA THR A 53 6.16 26.12 -11.38
C THR A 53 6.54 25.65 -9.97
N GLY A 54 7.77 25.89 -9.55
CA GLY A 54 8.32 25.37 -8.31
C GLY A 54 8.94 23.97 -8.42
N ASP A 55 8.87 23.34 -9.60
CA ASP A 55 9.37 21.99 -9.81
C ASP A 55 10.88 21.97 -10.04
N TRP A 56 11.52 20.90 -9.59
CA TRP A 56 12.85 20.57 -10.09
C TRP A 56 12.74 20.17 -11.55
N GLU A 57 13.29 21.00 -12.45
CA GLU A 57 13.15 20.80 -13.88
C GLU A 57 14.41 20.23 -14.53
N ILE A 58 15.61 20.65 -14.06
CA ILE A 58 16.85 20.22 -14.67
C ILE A 58 17.98 20.10 -13.65
N GLY A 59 18.89 19.14 -13.85
CA GLY A 59 20.14 18.99 -13.11
C GLY A 59 21.32 18.87 -14.06
N PHE A 60 22.45 19.54 -13.76
CA PHE A 60 23.65 19.47 -14.57
C PHE A 60 24.79 18.78 -13.83
N TYR A 61 25.40 17.81 -14.48
CA TYR A 61 26.59 17.08 -14.01
C TYR A 61 27.68 17.14 -15.06
N GLU A 62 28.91 16.73 -14.74
CA GLU A 62 30.03 16.86 -15.68
C GLU A 62 29.79 16.11 -17.00
N ASP A 63 29.24 14.88 -16.94
CA ASP A 63 29.11 14.01 -18.09
C ASP A 63 27.69 13.93 -18.66
N PHE A 64 26.68 14.33 -17.89
CA PHE A 64 25.27 14.27 -18.29
C PHE A 64 24.43 15.35 -17.61
N ALA A 65 23.23 15.53 -18.11
CA ALA A 65 22.16 16.29 -17.44
C ALA A 65 20.99 15.38 -17.12
N ILE A 66 20.16 15.78 -16.14
CA ILE A 66 18.87 15.15 -15.83
C ILE A 66 17.78 16.13 -16.23
N TYR A 67 16.86 15.71 -17.09
CA TYR A 67 15.72 16.48 -17.53
C TYR A 67 14.61 15.53 -17.97
N ASP A 68 13.36 15.86 -17.71
CA ASP A 68 12.19 15.07 -18.11
C ASP A 68 12.31 13.58 -17.69
N CYS A 69 12.68 13.34 -16.43
CA CYS A 69 12.89 12.02 -15.84
C CYS A 69 13.93 11.12 -16.53
N ARG A 70 14.88 11.71 -17.26
CA ARG A 70 15.87 10.98 -18.08
C ARG A 70 17.27 11.51 -17.91
N TYR A 71 18.24 10.69 -18.28
CA TYR A 71 19.64 11.06 -18.42
C TYR A 71 19.92 11.54 -19.86
N TRP A 72 20.51 12.72 -19.99
CA TRP A 72 20.84 13.35 -21.23
C TRP A 72 22.35 13.50 -21.36
N GLN A 73 22.95 12.97 -22.42
CA GLN A 73 24.37 13.11 -22.71
C GLN A 73 24.66 14.44 -23.39
N TYR A 74 25.83 15.02 -23.14
CA TYR A 74 26.25 16.21 -23.85
C TYR A 74 26.77 15.87 -25.24
N LYS A 75 26.03 16.24 -26.29
CA LYS A 75 26.48 16.18 -27.68
C LYS A 75 27.37 17.37 -28.01
N GLN A 76 27.05 18.54 -27.45
CA GLN A 76 27.86 19.77 -27.56
C GLN A 76 27.86 20.51 -26.22
N LYS A 77 29.06 21.01 -25.83
CA LYS A 77 29.25 21.88 -24.66
C LYS A 77 30.01 23.13 -25.10
N ASN A 78 29.35 24.29 -25.00
CA ASN A 78 30.00 25.58 -25.23
C ASN A 78 29.86 26.44 -23.97
N GLN A 79 30.97 27.07 -23.57
CA GLN A 79 31.01 27.97 -22.41
C GLN A 79 31.69 29.29 -22.81
N LYS A 80 31.07 30.40 -22.45
CA LYS A 80 31.66 31.73 -22.59
C LYS A 80 31.49 32.52 -21.27
N GLY A 81 32.53 32.53 -20.45
CA GLY A 81 32.43 33.00 -19.07
C GLY A 81 31.43 32.16 -18.26
N ASP A 82 30.44 32.84 -17.66
CA ASP A 82 29.38 32.18 -16.88
C ASP A 82 28.12 31.82 -17.72
N LYS A 83 28.20 31.94 -19.04
CA LYS A 83 27.14 31.51 -19.97
C LYS A 83 27.47 30.17 -20.58
N TYR A 84 26.44 29.32 -20.73
CA TYR A 84 26.57 27.99 -21.30
C TYR A 84 25.56 27.77 -22.42
N SER A 85 25.94 26.99 -23.41
CA SER A 85 25.06 26.52 -24.47
C SER A 85 25.34 25.04 -24.71
N PHE A 86 24.34 24.22 -24.55
CA PHE A 86 24.43 22.78 -24.68
C PHE A 86 23.47 22.26 -25.75
N ILE A 87 23.91 21.22 -26.45
CA ILE A 87 23.02 20.29 -27.14
C ILE A 87 23.13 18.99 -26.36
N LEU A 88 22.04 18.59 -25.76
CA LEU A 88 21.90 17.34 -25.01
C LEU A 88 21.17 16.33 -25.89
N THR A 89 21.44 15.02 -25.66
CA THR A 89 20.74 13.95 -26.38
C THR A 89 20.43 12.79 -25.43
N ASP A 90 19.26 12.18 -25.59
CA ASP A 90 18.86 10.92 -24.95
C ASP A 90 19.05 9.70 -25.88
N GLY A 91 19.71 9.90 -27.04
CA GLY A 91 19.88 8.90 -28.09
C GLY A 91 18.73 8.85 -29.10
N LYS A 92 17.59 9.45 -28.81
CA LYS A 92 16.39 9.51 -29.68
C LYS A 92 16.09 10.94 -30.15
N SER A 93 16.34 11.91 -29.29
CA SER A 93 16.05 13.32 -29.52
C SER A 93 17.18 14.20 -29.02
N ASP A 94 17.26 15.42 -29.56
CA ASP A 94 18.19 16.44 -29.12
C ASP A 94 17.45 17.55 -28.38
N LEU A 95 18.07 18.10 -27.33
CA LEU A 95 17.56 19.15 -26.47
C LEU A 95 18.54 20.34 -26.46
N ALA A 96 18.13 21.49 -26.97
CA ALA A 96 18.94 22.70 -26.90
C ALA A 96 18.71 23.43 -25.57
N VAL A 97 19.79 23.68 -24.82
CA VAL A 97 19.75 24.40 -23.55
C VAL A 97 20.72 25.57 -23.58
N ASN A 98 20.20 26.77 -23.38
CA ASN A 98 21.01 27.99 -23.26
C ASN A 98 20.84 28.56 -21.86
N ILE A 99 21.95 28.91 -21.22
CA ILE A 99 22.00 29.32 -19.81
C ILE A 99 22.72 30.67 -19.72
N ASP A 100 22.02 31.68 -19.27
CA ASP A 100 22.61 33.00 -19.07
C ASP A 100 23.48 33.06 -17.80
N LYS A 101 24.31 34.08 -17.69
CA LYS A 101 25.08 34.36 -16.47
C LYS A 101 24.16 34.54 -15.27
N PRO A 102 24.61 34.17 -14.07
CA PRO A 102 23.79 34.32 -12.86
C PRO A 102 23.54 35.80 -12.56
N GLN A 103 22.32 36.12 -12.14
CA GLN A 103 21.90 37.45 -11.69
C GLN A 103 21.01 37.31 -10.45
N HIS A 104 21.31 38.02 -9.38
CA HIS A 104 20.52 38.03 -8.12
C HIS A 104 20.15 36.64 -7.58
N GLY A 105 21.12 35.73 -7.59
CA GLY A 105 20.88 34.37 -7.08
C GLY A 105 20.10 33.44 -8.03
N LYS A 106 19.84 33.83 -9.28
CA LYS A 106 19.07 33.08 -10.27
C LYS A 106 19.79 32.98 -11.61
N ARG A 107 19.36 32.05 -12.44
CA ARG A 107 19.75 31.99 -13.87
C ARG A 107 18.52 32.00 -14.77
N THR A 108 18.60 32.75 -15.86
CA THR A 108 17.66 32.58 -16.96
C THR A 108 18.15 31.44 -17.83
N MET A 109 17.31 30.46 -18.09
CA MET A 109 17.60 29.35 -19.01
C MET A 109 16.54 29.27 -20.10
N SER A 110 16.97 28.82 -21.27
CA SER A 110 16.07 28.50 -22.37
C SER A 110 16.23 27.02 -22.71
N ILE A 111 15.18 26.23 -22.58
CA ILE A 111 15.14 24.80 -22.89
C ILE A 111 14.22 24.65 -24.11
N ASN A 112 14.76 24.17 -25.24
CA ASN A 112 14.06 24.12 -26.55
C ASN A 112 13.30 25.42 -26.89
N GLY A 113 13.95 26.57 -26.66
CA GLY A 113 13.38 27.87 -26.96
C GLY A 113 12.42 28.44 -25.90
N LYS A 114 11.96 27.65 -24.94
CA LYS A 114 11.16 28.13 -23.82
C LYS A 114 12.07 28.73 -22.75
N LYS A 115 11.91 30.02 -22.50
CA LYS A 115 12.73 30.79 -21.56
C LYS A 115 12.02 30.93 -20.21
N ALA A 116 12.75 30.65 -19.12
CA ALA A 116 12.25 30.82 -17.75
C ALA A 116 13.39 31.22 -16.78
N GLU A 117 13.02 31.67 -15.60
CA GLU A 117 13.95 31.89 -14.50
C GLU A 117 14.04 30.63 -13.61
N TYR A 118 15.25 30.37 -13.15
CA TYR A 118 15.58 29.19 -12.36
C TYR A 118 16.38 29.56 -11.13
N SER A 119 16.00 29.02 -10.00
CA SER A 119 16.72 29.08 -8.74
C SER A 119 17.49 27.79 -8.48
N LEU A 120 18.68 27.92 -7.87
CA LEU A 120 19.48 26.78 -7.43
C LEU A 120 18.81 26.12 -6.22
N ILE A 121 18.64 24.79 -6.27
CA ILE A 121 18.16 24.01 -5.12
C ILE A 121 19.33 23.80 -4.17
N THR A 122 19.20 24.31 -2.95
CA THR A 122 20.26 24.25 -1.91
C THR A 122 19.80 23.53 -0.63
N THR A 123 18.50 23.26 -0.51
CA THR A 123 17.85 22.57 0.60
C THR A 123 17.85 21.05 0.40
N SER A 124 17.64 20.29 1.47
CA SER A 124 17.58 18.82 1.41
C SER A 124 16.37 18.28 0.65
N THR A 125 15.29 19.06 0.62
CA THR A 125 14.07 18.82 -0.18
C THR A 125 13.79 20.05 -1.03
N LEU A 126 12.79 19.98 -1.93
CA LEU A 126 12.34 21.19 -2.62
C LEU A 126 11.79 22.19 -1.61
N PRO A 127 12.09 23.48 -1.78
CA PRO A 127 11.39 24.55 -1.07
C PRO A 127 9.90 24.56 -1.42
N ASP A 128 9.10 25.20 -0.58
CA ASP A 128 7.68 25.42 -0.84
C ASP A 128 7.44 25.98 -2.25
N TYR A 129 6.35 25.50 -2.84
CA TYR A 129 5.96 25.93 -4.19
C TYR A 129 5.55 27.41 -4.20
N PRO A 130 5.87 28.17 -5.28
CA PRO A 130 5.62 29.60 -5.31
C PRO A 130 4.15 29.96 -5.44
N GLN A 131 3.32 29.02 -5.92
CA GLN A 131 1.91 29.23 -6.14
C GLN A 131 1.11 28.15 -5.42
N LYS A 132 -0.02 28.57 -4.83
CA LYS A 132 -1.01 27.64 -4.30
C LYS A 132 -1.62 26.86 -5.46
N ASP A 133 -1.76 25.55 -5.28
CA ASP A 133 -2.41 24.67 -6.24
C ASP A 133 -3.74 24.20 -5.64
N GLU A 134 -4.83 24.64 -6.27
CA GLU A 134 -6.19 24.28 -5.87
C GLU A 134 -6.73 23.08 -6.69
N THR A 135 -5.90 22.45 -7.52
CA THR A 135 -6.33 21.27 -8.26
C THR A 135 -6.61 20.13 -7.29
N THR A 136 -7.67 19.39 -7.59
CA THR A 136 -8.02 18.21 -6.83
C THR A 136 -6.96 17.14 -7.00
N CYS A 137 -6.89 16.28 -6.01
CA CYS A 137 -5.94 15.21 -5.90
C CYS A 137 -5.99 14.21 -7.07
N LEU A 138 -5.37 13.11 -6.85
CA LEU A 138 -5.17 11.94 -7.70
C LEU A 138 -6.41 11.56 -8.52
N LYS A 139 -6.21 11.14 -9.75
CA LYS A 139 -7.31 10.72 -10.64
C LYS A 139 -7.74 9.30 -10.32
N ASP A 140 -9.05 9.09 -10.25
CA ASP A 140 -9.59 7.74 -10.25
C ASP A 140 -9.43 7.13 -11.65
N THR A 141 -8.66 6.06 -11.75
CA THR A 141 -8.47 5.31 -12.99
C THR A 141 -9.53 4.22 -13.18
N HIS A 142 -10.50 4.10 -12.28
CA HIS A 142 -11.49 3.02 -12.25
C HIS A 142 -10.84 1.63 -12.32
N ASN A 143 -9.73 1.46 -11.57
CA ASN A 143 -8.92 0.25 -11.53
C ASN A 143 -8.34 -0.18 -12.89
N LYS A 144 -8.14 0.75 -13.81
CA LYS A 144 -7.52 0.46 -15.10
C LYS A 144 -6.03 0.21 -14.93
N PRO A 145 -5.52 -0.99 -15.28
CA PRO A 145 -4.12 -1.31 -15.13
C PRO A 145 -3.23 -0.42 -16.02
N ASP A 146 -2.17 0.12 -15.44
CA ASP A 146 -1.07 0.75 -16.17
C ASP A 146 0.21 0.66 -15.32
N THR A 147 1.34 1.07 -15.89
CA THR A 147 2.64 0.95 -15.24
C THR A 147 3.18 2.31 -14.86
N ALA A 148 3.41 2.55 -13.57
CA ALA A 148 4.24 3.64 -13.11
C ALA A 148 5.71 3.29 -13.32
N ILE A 149 6.54 4.26 -13.70
CA ILE A 149 7.98 4.08 -13.89
C ILE A 149 8.72 4.98 -12.90
N VAL A 150 9.61 4.39 -12.12
CA VAL A 150 10.52 5.12 -11.24
C VAL A 150 11.93 4.98 -11.76
N VAL A 151 12.47 6.06 -12.31
CA VAL A 151 13.88 6.21 -12.62
C VAL A 151 14.53 6.83 -11.39
N GLY A 152 15.70 6.35 -10.97
CA GLY A 152 16.30 6.90 -9.78
C GLY A 152 17.81 6.88 -9.74
N TRP A 153 18.36 7.66 -8.82
CA TRP A 153 19.79 7.72 -8.58
C TRP A 153 20.10 7.88 -7.09
N LEU A 154 20.75 6.87 -6.51
CA LEU A 154 21.34 6.87 -5.19
C LEU A 154 22.76 7.44 -5.30
N ARG A 155 22.88 8.75 -5.31
CA ARG A 155 24.12 9.47 -5.54
C ARG A 155 25.00 9.48 -4.28
N ASN A 156 26.33 9.44 -4.48
CA ASN A 156 27.32 9.51 -3.39
C ASN A 156 27.11 8.46 -2.29
N MET A 157 26.66 7.29 -2.68
CA MET A 157 26.38 6.20 -1.76
C MET A 157 27.69 5.77 -1.04
N PRO A 158 27.69 5.68 0.30
CA PRO A 158 28.83 5.16 1.06
C PRO A 158 29.20 3.73 0.65
N LYS A 159 30.49 3.43 0.61
CA LYS A 159 30.98 2.11 0.21
C LYS A 159 30.40 0.98 1.09
N GLU A 160 30.29 1.23 2.38
CA GLU A 160 29.76 0.27 3.35
C GLU A 160 28.29 -0.10 3.06
N LEU A 161 27.52 0.82 2.49
CA LEU A 161 26.16 0.57 2.07
C LEU A 161 26.11 -0.15 0.73
N TRP A 162 27.02 0.20 -0.19
CA TRP A 162 27.15 -0.46 -1.50
C TRP A 162 27.42 -1.95 -1.36
N ASP A 163 28.33 -2.31 -0.46
CA ASP A 163 28.72 -3.72 -0.23
C ASP A 163 27.57 -4.57 0.36
N ARG A 164 26.51 -3.94 0.91
CA ARG A 164 25.38 -4.64 1.55
C ARG A 164 24.23 -4.99 0.63
N GLY A 165 24.17 -4.48 -0.58
CA GLY A 165 23.10 -4.77 -1.53
C GLY A 165 23.07 -3.81 -2.71
N GLN A 166 22.79 -4.38 -3.86
CA GLN A 166 22.80 -3.70 -5.15
C GLN A 166 21.41 -3.68 -5.80
N GLU A 167 20.34 -3.83 -5.00
CA GLU A 167 18.97 -3.81 -5.49
C GLU A 167 18.17 -2.74 -4.76
N TYR A 168 17.42 -1.95 -5.51
CA TYR A 168 16.43 -1.02 -5.00
C TYR A 168 15.04 -1.60 -5.15
N SER A 169 14.15 -1.34 -4.20
CA SER A 169 12.79 -1.87 -4.24
C SER A 169 11.74 -0.76 -4.15
N VAL A 170 10.64 -0.97 -4.85
CA VAL A 170 9.39 -0.24 -4.68
C VAL A 170 8.32 -1.26 -4.32
N GLN A 171 7.73 -1.08 -3.15
CA GLN A 171 6.81 -2.02 -2.54
C GLN A 171 5.46 -1.36 -2.29
N TYR A 172 4.39 -2.14 -2.36
CA TYR A 172 3.06 -1.72 -1.95
C TYR A 172 2.25 -2.92 -1.44
N TYR A 173 1.16 -2.65 -0.71
CA TYR A 173 0.26 -3.71 -0.26
C TYR A 173 -0.85 -3.93 -1.27
N ASP A 174 -1.06 -5.20 -1.64
CA ASP A 174 -2.14 -5.57 -2.56
C ASP A 174 -3.52 -5.28 -1.95
N LEU A 175 -4.39 -4.62 -2.70
CA LEU A 175 -5.74 -4.29 -2.26
C LEU A 175 -6.59 -5.53 -1.95
N PHE A 176 -6.37 -6.62 -2.68
CA PHE A 176 -7.21 -7.81 -2.65
C PHE A 176 -6.73 -8.86 -1.65
N TYR A 177 -5.46 -8.80 -1.24
CA TYR A 177 -4.88 -9.76 -0.31
C TYR A 177 -4.38 -9.05 0.94
N THR A 178 -4.95 -9.39 2.08
CA THR A 178 -4.57 -8.78 3.35
C THR A 178 -3.13 -9.12 3.69
N PHE A 179 -2.33 -8.09 4.01
CA PHE A 179 -0.89 -8.19 4.33
C PHE A 179 0.01 -8.74 3.21
N LYS A 180 -0.48 -8.85 1.99
CA LYS A 180 0.35 -9.28 0.87
C LYS A 180 1.11 -8.08 0.29
N GLU A 181 2.40 -8.08 0.52
CA GLU A 181 3.32 -7.12 -0.07
C GLU A 181 3.66 -7.54 -1.51
N VAL A 182 3.60 -6.58 -2.41
CA VAL A 182 4.08 -6.69 -3.78
C VAL A 182 5.36 -5.88 -3.89
N SER A 183 6.45 -6.55 -4.22
CA SER A 183 7.77 -5.95 -4.30
C SER A 183 8.28 -5.97 -5.74
N ASN A 184 8.68 -4.80 -6.22
CA ASN A 184 9.30 -4.61 -7.53
C ASN A 184 10.74 -4.20 -7.32
N TYR A 185 11.69 -4.90 -7.96
CA TYR A 185 13.12 -4.72 -7.75
C TYR A 185 13.82 -4.29 -9.02
N SER A 186 14.90 -3.52 -8.87
CA SER A 186 15.88 -3.26 -9.92
C SER A 186 17.28 -3.28 -9.35
N LYS A 187 18.21 -3.83 -10.12
CA LYS A 187 19.64 -3.74 -9.80
C LYS A 187 20.12 -2.32 -10.01
N LEU A 188 20.99 -1.89 -9.10
CA LEU A 188 21.72 -0.63 -9.25
C LEU A 188 22.86 -0.82 -10.27
N ASP A 189 23.03 0.16 -11.16
CA ASP A 189 24.24 0.22 -11.99
C ASP A 189 25.46 0.67 -11.16
N SER A 190 26.62 0.69 -11.77
CA SER A 190 27.88 1.08 -11.11
C SER A 190 27.90 2.53 -10.55
N LEU A 191 26.93 3.35 -10.92
CA LEU A 191 26.77 4.72 -10.44
C LEU A 191 25.64 4.86 -9.40
N GLY A 192 24.92 3.77 -9.07
CA GLY A 192 23.77 3.78 -8.16
C GLY A 192 22.47 4.18 -8.81
N ARG A 193 22.33 4.04 -10.14
CA ARG A 193 21.12 4.37 -10.88
C ARG A 193 20.26 3.14 -11.09
N PHE A 194 18.94 3.33 -11.19
CA PHE A 194 17.97 2.25 -11.40
C PHE A 194 16.77 2.72 -12.22
N GLU A 195 16.03 1.77 -12.76
CA GLU A 195 14.69 1.96 -13.31
C GLU A 195 13.81 0.81 -12.85
N ILE A 196 12.65 1.13 -12.25
CA ILE A 196 11.68 0.16 -11.76
C ILE A 196 10.34 0.42 -12.43
N LYS A 197 9.74 -0.65 -12.95
CA LYS A 197 8.36 -0.67 -13.45
C LYS A 197 7.45 -1.21 -12.38
N VAL A 198 6.45 -0.43 -12.00
CA VAL A 198 5.49 -0.75 -10.95
C VAL A 198 4.11 -0.88 -11.58
N PRO A 199 3.61 -2.11 -11.81
CA PRO A 199 2.24 -2.32 -12.30
C PRO A 199 1.23 -1.90 -11.24
N LEU A 200 0.35 -0.98 -11.57
CA LEU A 200 -0.67 -0.44 -10.67
C LEU A 200 -2.04 -0.49 -11.36
N ILE A 201 -3.10 -0.60 -10.59
CA ILE A 201 -4.48 -0.50 -11.10
C ILE A 201 -5.11 0.84 -10.76
N ASN A 202 -4.58 1.53 -9.77
CA ASN A 202 -5.01 2.87 -9.35
C ASN A 202 -3.86 3.57 -8.63
N SER A 203 -4.06 4.85 -8.27
CA SER A 203 -3.11 5.57 -7.42
C SER A 203 -2.86 4.80 -6.14
N THR A 204 -1.61 4.52 -5.81
CA THR A 204 -1.24 3.58 -4.75
C THR A 204 -0.12 4.14 -3.89
N GLU A 205 -0.30 4.06 -2.57
CA GLU A 205 0.76 4.30 -1.59
C GLU A 205 1.87 3.25 -1.77
N VAL A 206 3.10 3.72 -1.90
CA VAL A 206 4.27 2.85 -2.09
C VAL A 206 5.37 3.18 -1.10
N PHE A 207 6.13 2.15 -0.76
CA PHE A 207 7.31 2.24 0.07
C PHE A 207 8.52 2.01 -0.81
N MET A 208 9.37 3.03 -0.87
CA MET A 208 10.64 2.93 -1.56
C MET A 208 11.71 2.71 -0.51
N ASP A 209 12.24 1.51 -0.44
CA ASP A 209 13.22 1.13 0.57
C ASP A 209 14.54 0.72 -0.07
N TRP A 210 15.59 1.32 0.45
CA TRP A 210 16.94 0.85 0.29
C TRP A 210 17.70 1.07 1.61
N LYS A 211 17.60 0.08 2.49
CA LYS A 211 18.33 -0.08 3.79
C LYS A 211 18.37 1.12 4.75
N HIS A 212 18.42 2.36 4.29
CA HIS A 212 18.47 3.57 5.11
C HIS A 212 17.78 4.77 4.46
N THR A 213 17.09 4.55 3.34
CA THR A 213 16.40 5.58 2.59
C THR A 213 14.94 5.21 2.42
N TYR A 214 14.21 5.20 3.52
CA TYR A 214 12.79 4.90 3.48
C TYR A 214 12.01 6.13 3.00
N ILE A 215 11.30 5.98 1.88
CA ILE A 215 10.40 7.01 1.34
C ILE A 215 9.01 6.38 1.23
N ASN A 216 8.06 6.97 1.96
CA ASN A 216 6.65 6.68 1.76
C ASN A 216 6.06 7.76 0.85
N THR A 217 5.43 7.35 -0.25
CA THR A 217 4.83 8.26 -1.22
C THR A 217 3.68 7.57 -1.97
N VAL A 218 3.15 8.23 -3.00
CA VAL A 218 2.10 7.68 -3.85
C VAL A 218 2.54 7.71 -5.31
N LEU A 219 2.26 6.63 -6.05
CA LEU A 219 2.46 6.57 -7.50
C LEU A 219 1.13 6.47 -8.23
N GLU A 220 1.04 7.12 -9.38
CA GLU A 220 -0.10 7.06 -10.28
C GLU A 220 0.21 6.14 -11.48
N PRO A 221 -0.74 5.28 -11.91
CA PRO A 221 -0.55 4.46 -13.10
C PRO A 221 -0.24 5.31 -14.35
N GLY A 222 0.71 4.86 -15.17
CA GLY A 222 1.11 5.52 -16.42
C GLY A 222 2.05 6.71 -16.26
N GLU A 223 2.36 7.14 -15.04
CA GLU A 223 3.25 8.29 -14.82
C GLU A 223 4.71 7.84 -14.63
N THR A 224 5.63 8.73 -15.00
CA THR A 224 7.07 8.52 -14.82
C THR A 224 7.61 9.52 -13.81
N TYR A 225 8.35 9.01 -12.84
CA TYR A 225 8.98 9.78 -11.78
C TYR A 225 10.49 9.58 -11.83
N TYR A 226 11.24 10.63 -11.55
CA TYR A 226 12.66 10.53 -11.30
C TYR A 226 12.95 10.87 -9.85
N LEU A 227 13.58 9.95 -9.11
CA LEU A 227 14.00 10.14 -7.71
C LEU A 227 15.51 10.34 -7.63
N LEU A 228 15.94 11.49 -7.13
CA LEU A 228 17.31 11.68 -6.66
C LEU A 228 17.35 11.52 -5.15
N TYR A 229 18.24 10.65 -4.68
CA TYR A 229 18.66 10.58 -3.29
C TYR A 229 20.17 10.78 -3.22
N ASP A 230 20.64 11.89 -2.66
CA ASP A 230 22.07 12.22 -2.58
C ASP A 230 22.55 12.13 -1.13
N PHE A 231 23.30 11.08 -0.82
CA PHE A 231 23.82 10.80 0.52
C PHE A 231 24.77 11.88 1.06
N LYS A 232 25.42 12.65 0.19
CA LYS A 232 26.36 13.69 0.60
C LYS A 232 25.67 15.00 0.97
N SER A 233 24.69 15.40 0.17
CA SER A 233 23.95 16.66 0.36
C SER A 233 22.66 16.49 1.14
N GLY A 234 22.20 15.24 1.31
CA GLY A 234 20.89 14.92 1.89
C GLY A 234 19.72 15.26 0.99
N HIS A 235 19.93 15.59 -0.31
CA HIS A 235 18.84 15.85 -1.21
C HIS A 235 17.99 14.59 -1.43
N SER A 236 16.68 14.75 -1.26
CA SER A 236 15.66 13.74 -1.55
C SER A 236 14.54 14.45 -2.28
N ILE A 237 14.54 14.38 -3.61
CA ILE A 237 13.62 15.13 -4.47
C ILE A 237 13.14 14.30 -5.66
N PHE A 238 11.93 14.60 -6.11
CA PHE A 238 11.32 14.02 -7.30
C PHE A 238 11.28 15.03 -8.45
N MET A 239 11.45 14.51 -9.67
CA MET A 239 11.14 15.18 -10.93
C MET A 239 10.04 14.38 -11.64
N GLY A 240 9.14 15.06 -12.34
CA GLY A 240 8.06 14.45 -13.11
C GLY A 240 6.93 15.44 -13.32
N LYS A 241 6.04 15.14 -14.25
CA LYS A 241 4.93 16.03 -14.62
C LYS A 241 3.97 16.31 -13.47
N ASN A 242 3.73 15.32 -12.61
CA ASN A 242 2.78 15.38 -11.50
C ASN A 242 3.47 15.08 -10.16
N CYS A 243 4.73 15.52 -9.98
CA CYS A 243 5.53 15.15 -8.80
C CYS A 243 5.39 16.10 -7.60
N ARG A 244 4.47 17.08 -7.67
CA ARG A 244 4.30 18.06 -6.58
C ARG A 244 3.90 17.38 -5.27
N LEU A 245 2.93 16.46 -5.30
CA LEU A 245 2.51 15.72 -4.11
C LEU A 245 3.66 14.92 -3.50
N GLN A 246 4.49 14.25 -4.32
CA GLN A 246 5.64 13.48 -3.85
C GLN A 246 6.67 14.37 -3.16
N ASN A 247 6.94 15.55 -3.71
CA ASN A 247 7.84 16.52 -3.11
C ASN A 247 7.27 17.16 -1.86
N GLU A 248 5.96 17.44 -1.81
CA GLU A 248 5.29 17.93 -0.61
C GLU A 248 5.29 16.89 0.50
N LEU A 249 5.13 15.60 0.20
CA LEU A 249 5.26 14.52 1.18
C LEU A 249 6.68 14.39 1.75
N LEU A 250 7.72 14.68 0.95
CA LEU A 250 9.10 14.74 1.43
C LEU A 250 9.37 15.95 2.33
N ALA A 251 8.87 17.13 1.93
CA ALA A 251 9.07 18.38 2.67
C ALA A 251 8.20 18.47 3.93
N HIS A 252 7.03 17.88 3.89
CA HIS A 252 6.00 17.93 4.91
C HIS A 252 5.49 16.51 5.23
N PRO A 253 6.26 15.66 5.95
CA PRO A 253 5.83 14.33 6.32
C PRO A 253 4.49 14.37 7.09
N ILE A 254 3.58 13.47 6.76
CA ILE A 254 2.28 13.38 7.45
C ILE A 254 2.53 13.00 8.92
N PRO A 255 1.93 13.73 9.89
CA PRO A 255 2.05 13.39 11.29
C PRO A 255 1.57 11.96 11.58
N MET A 256 2.37 11.16 12.28
CA MET A 256 2.01 9.78 12.60
C MET A 256 1.01 9.73 13.76
N ILE A 257 -0.01 8.89 13.62
CA ILE A 257 -0.84 8.45 14.75
C ILE A 257 -0.05 7.34 15.48
N ASN A 258 0.49 7.66 16.64
CA ASN A 258 1.26 6.70 17.41
C ASN A 258 0.32 5.87 18.30
N ALA A 259 -0.26 4.81 17.74
CA ALA A 259 -1.08 3.87 18.47
C ALA A 259 -0.16 2.84 19.17
N ASP A 260 0.42 3.19 20.31
CA ASP A 260 1.16 2.25 21.13
C ASP A 260 0.21 1.32 21.86
N TYR A 261 -0.26 0.28 21.17
CA TYR A 261 -1.01 -0.81 21.78
C TYR A 261 -0.09 -1.75 22.59
N ALA A 262 1.22 -1.77 22.30
CA ALA A 262 2.16 -2.73 22.84
C ALA A 262 2.28 -2.64 24.36
N GLY A 263 2.23 -1.45 24.95
CA GLY A 263 2.23 -1.27 26.39
C GLY A 263 0.94 -1.72 27.10
N LYS A 264 -0.12 -2.04 26.33
CA LYS A 264 -1.44 -2.43 26.88
C LYS A 264 -1.90 -3.83 26.43
N SER A 265 -1.11 -4.55 25.64
CA SER A 265 -1.48 -5.86 25.10
C SER A 265 -1.68 -6.93 26.20
N GLU A 266 -1.00 -6.80 27.34
CA GLU A 266 -1.16 -7.71 28.48
C GLU A 266 -2.36 -7.37 29.37
N ASN A 267 -2.81 -6.10 29.38
CA ASN A 267 -3.95 -5.65 30.17
C ASN A 267 -5.03 -5.08 29.25
N LYS A 268 -5.99 -5.92 28.86
CA LYS A 268 -7.16 -5.47 28.10
C LYS A 268 -7.91 -4.36 28.83
N VAL A 269 -8.16 -3.27 28.14
CA VAL A 269 -8.86 -2.08 28.67
C VAL A 269 -10.35 -2.07 28.26
N PRO A 270 -11.23 -1.33 28.98
CA PRO A 270 -12.59 -1.09 28.52
C PRO A 270 -12.63 -0.43 27.12
N ALA A 271 -13.62 -0.78 26.31
CA ALA A 271 -13.75 -0.21 24.95
C ALA A 271 -13.79 1.33 24.95
N GLN A 272 -14.49 1.94 25.92
CA GLN A 272 -14.57 3.39 26.05
C GLN A 272 -13.20 4.04 26.30
N GLU A 273 -12.35 3.43 27.15
CA GLU A 273 -10.99 3.93 27.41
C GLU A 273 -10.13 3.82 26.15
N MET A 274 -10.23 2.71 25.41
CA MET A 274 -9.53 2.54 24.15
C MET A 274 -9.91 3.62 23.14
N MET A 275 -11.21 3.88 22.97
CA MET A 275 -11.69 4.91 22.05
C MET A 275 -11.19 6.31 22.44
N GLN A 276 -11.17 6.65 23.73
CA GLN A 276 -10.65 7.95 24.20
C GLN A 276 -9.16 8.11 23.85
N ILE A 277 -8.38 7.05 23.98
CA ILE A 277 -6.95 7.05 23.60
C ILE A 277 -6.80 7.28 22.08
N LEU A 278 -7.53 6.53 21.27
CA LEU A 278 -7.45 6.62 19.81
C LEU A 278 -7.92 7.99 19.30
N GLU A 279 -9.04 8.47 19.81
CA GLU A 279 -9.59 9.77 19.45
C GLU A 279 -8.65 10.93 19.84
N SER A 280 -8.03 10.85 21.02
CA SER A 280 -7.05 11.85 21.47
C SER A 280 -5.84 11.91 20.53
N ARG A 281 -5.31 10.76 20.13
CA ARG A 281 -4.16 10.66 19.23
C ARG A 281 -4.48 11.13 17.81
N TYR A 282 -5.67 10.77 17.31
CA TYR A 282 -6.12 11.26 16.02
C TYR A 282 -6.24 12.78 16.01
N LYS A 283 -6.88 13.38 17.05
CA LYS A 283 -7.00 14.84 17.19
C LYS A 283 -5.65 15.53 17.30
N GLU A 284 -4.68 14.91 17.97
CA GLU A 284 -3.31 15.43 18.03
C GLU A 284 -2.65 15.45 16.65
N ALA A 285 -2.71 14.32 15.91
CA ALA A 285 -2.16 14.22 14.56
C ALA A 285 -2.84 15.19 13.58
N GLU A 286 -4.18 15.28 13.61
CA GLU A 286 -4.95 16.25 12.83
C GLU A 286 -4.58 17.70 13.16
N GLY A 287 -4.44 18.02 14.44
CA GLY A 287 -4.01 19.34 14.90
C GLY A 287 -2.59 19.70 14.44
N ASN A 288 -1.68 18.72 14.42
CA ASN A 288 -0.32 18.91 13.91
C ASN A 288 -0.30 19.09 12.39
N LEU A 289 -1.11 18.32 11.65
CA LEU A 289 -1.29 18.50 10.20
C LEU A 289 -1.83 19.90 9.88
N ARG A 290 -2.84 20.37 10.62
CA ARG A 290 -3.40 21.72 10.46
C ARG A 290 -2.35 22.80 10.67
N LYS A 291 -1.56 22.72 11.76
CA LYS A 291 -0.45 23.65 12.02
C LYS A 291 0.60 23.64 10.91
N GLN A 292 0.90 22.48 10.34
CA GLN A 292 1.83 22.33 9.23
C GLN A 292 1.30 23.04 7.97
N ILE A 293 0.02 22.86 7.65
CA ILE A 293 -0.65 23.53 6.53
C ILE A 293 -0.69 25.07 6.74
N GLU A 294 -0.97 25.53 7.96
CA GLU A 294 -0.99 26.96 8.30
C GLU A 294 0.40 27.62 8.17
N LYS A 295 1.46 26.90 8.47
CA LYS A 295 2.84 27.39 8.34
C LYS A 295 3.30 27.54 6.89
N SER A 296 2.73 26.78 5.96
CA SER A 296 3.09 26.76 4.56
C SER A 296 1.87 27.03 3.66
N ALA A 297 1.65 28.30 3.37
CA ALA A 297 0.48 28.76 2.62
C ALA A 297 0.40 28.21 1.17
N SER A 298 1.49 27.65 0.65
CA SER A 298 1.57 27.08 -0.70
C SER A 298 1.32 25.58 -0.78
N ILE A 299 1.13 24.89 0.35
CA ILE A 299 0.78 23.46 0.33
C ILE A 299 -0.46 23.25 -0.54
N SER A 300 -0.34 22.33 -1.51
CA SER A 300 -1.41 22.06 -2.47
C SER A 300 -2.67 21.49 -1.81
N ARG A 301 -3.80 21.69 -2.45
CA ARG A 301 -5.05 21.06 -2.02
C ARG A 301 -4.95 19.53 -2.10
N CYS A 302 -4.24 19.01 -3.09
CA CYS A 302 -4.00 17.58 -3.23
C CYS A 302 -3.30 16.99 -1.99
N TYR A 303 -2.22 17.62 -1.51
CA TYR A 303 -1.57 17.19 -0.28
C TYR A 303 -2.52 17.23 0.93
N GLN A 304 -3.29 18.32 1.07
CA GLN A 304 -4.22 18.48 2.21
C GLN A 304 -5.28 17.37 2.22
N GLU A 305 -5.88 17.10 1.06
CA GLU A 305 -6.89 16.03 0.91
C GLU A 305 -6.28 14.64 1.15
N TYR A 306 -5.12 14.37 0.54
CA TYR A 306 -4.41 13.09 0.71
C TYR A 306 -4.04 12.84 2.18
N ALA A 307 -3.42 13.82 2.84
CA ALA A 307 -2.98 13.67 4.23
C ALA A 307 -4.15 13.51 5.21
N ALA A 308 -5.24 14.27 5.01
CA ALA A 308 -6.44 14.15 5.85
C ALA A 308 -7.09 12.75 5.71
N GLN A 309 -7.21 12.25 4.48
CA GLN A 309 -7.78 10.94 4.23
C GLN A 309 -6.87 9.80 4.69
N TYR A 310 -5.56 9.98 4.57
CA TYR A 310 -4.58 9.04 5.11
C TYR A 310 -4.73 8.89 6.63
N LEU A 311 -4.82 10.00 7.36
CA LEU A 311 -5.05 9.99 8.81
C LEU A 311 -6.40 9.35 9.18
N LEU A 312 -7.46 9.63 8.43
CA LEU A 312 -8.76 9.01 8.63
C LEU A 312 -8.72 7.49 8.41
N CYS A 313 -8.00 7.03 7.37
CA CYS A 313 -7.85 5.60 7.09
C CYS A 313 -7.12 4.89 8.23
N ILE A 314 -6.01 5.45 8.72
CA ILE A 314 -5.28 4.91 9.86
C ILE A 314 -6.16 4.90 11.11
N TYR A 315 -6.84 6.01 11.42
CA TYR A 315 -7.71 6.11 12.60
C TYR A 315 -8.83 5.07 12.58
N ALA A 316 -9.50 4.90 11.44
CA ALA A 316 -10.54 3.88 11.28
C ALA A 316 -9.99 2.45 11.45
N THR A 317 -8.81 2.19 10.88
CA THR A 317 -8.12 0.90 11.05
C THR A 317 -7.73 0.67 12.50
N ASP A 318 -7.20 1.67 13.19
CA ASP A 318 -6.82 1.60 14.60
C ASP A 318 -8.02 1.34 15.52
N ILE A 319 -9.19 1.90 15.22
CA ILE A 319 -10.43 1.58 15.94
C ILE A 319 -10.72 0.08 15.84
N LEU A 320 -10.73 -0.48 14.63
CA LEU A 320 -11.04 -1.89 14.42
C LEU A 320 -9.97 -2.82 15.02
N GLN A 321 -8.69 -2.47 14.86
CA GLN A 321 -7.58 -3.20 15.47
C GLN A 321 -7.61 -3.09 17.00
N GLY A 322 -8.01 -1.96 17.54
CA GLY A 322 -8.21 -1.73 18.96
C GLY A 322 -9.22 -2.73 19.58
N ALA A 323 -10.15 -3.26 18.79
CA ALA A 323 -11.09 -4.29 19.25
C ALA A 323 -10.41 -5.54 19.83
N TYR A 324 -9.23 -5.88 19.33
CA TYR A 324 -8.45 -7.03 19.85
C TYR A 324 -7.80 -6.77 21.21
N HIS A 325 -7.71 -5.51 21.63
CA HIS A 325 -7.10 -5.06 22.88
C HIS A 325 -8.13 -4.65 23.95
N VAL A 326 -9.43 -4.79 23.68
CA VAL A 326 -10.48 -4.57 24.67
C VAL A 326 -10.91 -5.87 25.35
N LYS A 327 -11.55 -5.77 26.54
CA LYS A 327 -11.89 -6.95 27.36
C LYS A 327 -12.73 -7.91 26.58
N ASP A 328 -13.64 -7.74 25.85
CA ASP A 328 -14.50 -8.72 25.18
C ASP A 328 -14.15 -8.96 23.70
N ASN A 329 -13.04 -8.38 23.20
CA ASN A 329 -12.60 -8.43 21.81
C ASN A 329 -13.67 -7.94 20.79
N VAL A 330 -14.63 -7.14 21.22
CA VAL A 330 -15.68 -6.58 20.37
C VAL A 330 -15.92 -5.13 20.78
N PHE A 331 -15.90 -4.21 19.83
CA PHE A 331 -16.35 -2.85 20.07
C PHE A 331 -17.87 -2.78 20.07
N PRO A 332 -18.47 -1.84 20.83
CA PRO A 332 -19.86 -1.50 20.71
C PRO A 332 -20.25 -1.10 19.28
N GLN A 333 -21.50 -1.36 18.88
CA GLN A 333 -22.03 -1.04 17.55
C GLN A 333 -21.76 0.41 17.13
N GLU A 334 -21.84 1.34 18.08
CA GLU A 334 -21.61 2.77 17.83
C GLU A 334 -20.21 3.07 17.26
N TYR A 335 -19.17 2.33 17.70
CA TYR A 335 -17.81 2.53 17.21
C TYR A 335 -17.60 1.92 15.82
N VAL A 336 -18.22 0.77 15.57
CA VAL A 336 -18.21 0.15 14.24
C VAL A 336 -18.96 1.03 13.24
N SER A 337 -20.10 1.60 13.63
CA SER A 337 -20.86 2.56 12.81
C SER A 337 -20.08 3.85 12.52
N GLN A 338 -19.23 4.29 13.46
CA GLN A 338 -18.33 5.43 13.21
C GLN A 338 -17.29 5.10 12.14
N VAL A 339 -16.70 3.90 12.21
CA VAL A 339 -15.73 3.43 11.19
C VAL A 339 -16.40 3.27 9.82
N GLU A 340 -17.62 2.71 9.79
CA GLU A 340 -18.41 2.59 8.56
C GLU A 340 -18.63 3.96 7.90
N LYS A 341 -18.97 4.99 8.70
CA LYS A 341 -19.10 6.35 8.20
C LYS A 341 -17.80 6.90 7.63
N ILE A 342 -16.68 6.77 8.37
CA ILE A 342 -15.36 7.19 7.91
C ILE A 342 -14.98 6.45 6.61
N TRP A 343 -15.18 5.14 6.56
CA TRP A 343 -14.86 4.34 5.39
C TRP A 343 -15.61 4.78 4.12
N LYS A 344 -16.87 5.20 4.25
CA LYS A 344 -17.67 5.76 3.15
C LYS A 344 -17.17 7.13 2.68
N GLU A 345 -16.54 7.90 3.55
CA GLU A 345 -15.98 9.23 3.23
C GLU A 345 -14.60 9.15 2.57
N ILE A 346 -13.87 8.02 2.71
CA ILE A 346 -12.57 7.81 2.06
C ILE A 346 -12.81 7.55 0.56
N PRO A 347 -12.17 8.32 -0.34
CA PRO A 347 -12.34 8.13 -1.78
C PRO A 347 -11.97 6.72 -2.20
N GLN A 348 -12.87 6.11 -2.93
CA GLN A 348 -12.76 4.72 -3.33
C GLN A 348 -13.06 4.57 -4.81
N PRO A 349 -12.32 3.72 -5.46
CA PRO A 349 -11.08 3.00 -5.09
C PRO A 349 -9.81 3.64 -5.62
N TYR A 350 -9.79 4.94 -5.92
CA TYR A 350 -8.72 5.56 -6.70
C TYR A 350 -7.40 5.77 -5.93
N THR A 351 -7.45 5.93 -4.61
CA THR A 351 -6.25 5.95 -3.78
C THR A 351 -6.21 4.74 -2.87
N GLN A 352 -5.17 3.92 -3.02
CA GLN A 352 -5.01 2.69 -2.26
C GLN A 352 -3.98 2.92 -1.15
N PHE A 353 -4.46 3.34 0.01
CA PHE A 353 -3.64 3.42 1.21
C PHE A 353 -3.24 2.02 1.69
N ARG A 354 -2.07 1.90 2.28
CA ARG A 354 -1.58 0.66 2.88
C ARG A 354 -2.64 -0.05 3.71
N ASP A 355 -3.25 0.70 4.63
CA ASP A 355 -4.17 0.14 5.61
C ASP A 355 -5.58 -0.08 5.06
N TYR A 356 -5.88 0.40 3.84
CA TYR A 356 -7.22 0.29 3.27
C TYR A 356 -7.69 -1.15 3.05
N SER A 357 -6.79 -2.03 2.62
CA SER A 357 -7.10 -3.46 2.45
C SER A 357 -7.48 -4.11 3.78
N MET A 358 -6.76 -3.76 4.85
CA MET A 358 -7.04 -4.25 6.20
C MET A 358 -8.31 -3.64 6.77
N LEU A 359 -8.48 -2.33 6.64
CA LEU A 359 -9.68 -1.62 7.06
C LEU A 359 -10.95 -2.24 6.46
N THR A 360 -10.96 -2.49 5.15
CA THR A 360 -12.11 -3.09 4.46
C THR A 360 -12.42 -4.49 5.00
N LYS A 361 -11.39 -5.32 5.21
CA LYS A 361 -11.56 -6.66 5.77
C LYS A 361 -12.10 -6.61 7.19
N ASP A 362 -11.45 -5.84 8.05
CA ASP A 362 -11.80 -5.80 9.47
C ASP A 362 -13.17 -5.20 9.71
N LEU A 363 -13.59 -4.23 8.89
CA LEU A 363 -14.93 -3.67 8.97
C LEU A 363 -16.00 -4.73 8.63
N ILE A 364 -15.81 -5.49 7.57
CA ILE A 364 -16.71 -6.59 7.20
C ILE A 364 -16.74 -7.65 8.30
N ASP A 365 -15.59 -8.02 8.86
CA ASP A 365 -15.49 -8.99 9.95
C ASP A 365 -16.20 -8.51 11.23
N GLN A 366 -16.07 -7.23 11.59
CA GLN A 366 -16.75 -6.66 12.77
C GLN A 366 -18.25 -6.54 12.57
N GLU A 367 -18.71 -6.08 11.40
CA GLU A 367 -20.14 -6.06 11.06
C GLU A 367 -20.74 -7.47 11.12
N ALA A 368 -20.04 -8.47 10.58
CA ALA A 368 -20.47 -9.88 10.67
C ALA A 368 -20.58 -10.36 12.12
N ARG A 369 -19.61 -10.01 12.97
CA ARG A 369 -19.62 -10.38 14.40
C ARG A 369 -20.81 -9.76 15.14
N LEU A 370 -21.04 -8.47 14.93
CA LEU A 370 -22.16 -7.75 15.56
C LEU A 370 -23.51 -8.31 15.14
N LYS A 371 -23.67 -8.58 13.84
CA LYS A 371 -24.94 -9.07 13.28
C LYS A 371 -25.25 -10.49 13.70
N TYR A 372 -24.24 -11.35 13.81
CA TYR A 372 -24.44 -12.78 14.08
C TYR A 372 -24.09 -13.19 15.52
N SER A 373 -23.84 -12.22 16.41
CA SER A 373 -23.71 -12.42 17.87
C SER A 373 -22.80 -13.57 18.28
N THR A 374 -21.60 -13.69 17.69
CA THR A 374 -20.70 -14.78 18.04
C THR A 374 -19.88 -14.44 19.28
N PRO A 375 -20.00 -15.18 20.42
CA PRO A 375 -19.39 -14.81 21.68
C PRO A 375 -17.86 -14.87 21.72
N MET A 376 -17.19 -15.42 20.71
CA MET A 376 -15.78 -15.78 20.81
C MET A 376 -14.91 -15.49 19.58
N GLY A 377 -15.31 -14.65 18.67
CA GLY A 377 -14.46 -14.25 17.55
C GLY A 377 -14.06 -15.36 16.55
N LYS A 378 -14.59 -16.54 16.68
CA LYS A 378 -14.43 -17.66 15.71
C LYS A 378 -15.60 -17.65 14.73
N THR A 379 -15.64 -16.67 13.91
CA THR A 379 -16.81 -16.28 13.12
C THR A 379 -17.16 -17.30 12.03
N TYR A 380 -16.15 -17.85 11.34
CA TYR A 380 -16.41 -18.54 10.08
C TYR A 380 -17.06 -19.92 10.21
N GLY A 381 -16.68 -20.75 11.16
CA GLY A 381 -17.30 -22.06 11.36
C GLY A 381 -18.78 -22.00 11.79
N PHE A 382 -19.15 -20.98 12.51
CA PHE A 382 -20.51 -20.70 12.97
C PHE A 382 -21.43 -20.19 11.86
N LEU A 383 -20.90 -19.28 11.05
CA LEU A 383 -21.64 -18.70 9.93
C LEU A 383 -22.02 -19.78 8.92
N PHE A 384 -21.15 -20.75 8.68
CA PHE A 384 -21.39 -21.83 7.72
C PHE A 384 -22.64 -22.65 8.05
N THR A 385 -22.79 -23.07 9.29
CA THR A 385 -23.94 -23.90 9.68
C THR A 385 -25.26 -23.11 9.63
N ASN A 386 -25.25 -21.84 10.04
CA ASN A 386 -26.43 -20.97 10.01
C ASN A 386 -26.87 -20.63 8.58
N SER A 387 -25.97 -20.69 7.61
CA SER A 387 -26.29 -20.44 6.21
C SER A 387 -26.89 -21.64 5.48
N TYR A 388 -26.73 -22.84 6.00
CA TYR A 388 -27.31 -24.03 5.35
C TYR A 388 -28.81 -23.90 5.11
N PRO A 389 -29.63 -23.46 6.07
CA PRO A 389 -31.06 -23.26 5.81
C PRO A 389 -31.35 -22.27 4.68
N GLU A 390 -30.56 -21.22 4.54
CA GLU A 390 -30.71 -20.24 3.47
C GLU A 390 -30.33 -20.82 2.11
N LEU A 391 -29.22 -21.54 2.02
CA LEU A 391 -28.82 -22.25 0.82
C LEU A 391 -29.87 -23.31 0.41
N LEU A 392 -30.39 -24.07 1.36
CA LEU A 392 -31.45 -25.05 1.09
C LEU A 392 -32.72 -24.39 0.58
N ARG A 393 -33.11 -23.21 1.10
CA ARG A 393 -34.27 -22.45 0.57
C ARG A 393 -34.02 -21.94 -0.85
N LYS A 394 -32.81 -21.39 -1.10
CA LYS A 394 -32.38 -20.89 -2.42
C LYS A 394 -32.48 -22.01 -3.45
N HIS A 395 -31.83 -23.14 -3.23
CA HIS A 395 -31.76 -24.24 -4.18
C HIS A 395 -33.09 -24.99 -4.31
N LYS A 396 -33.89 -25.03 -3.26
CA LYS A 396 -35.28 -25.50 -3.37
C LYS A 396 -36.11 -24.63 -4.31
N ALA A 397 -35.99 -23.29 -4.18
CA ALA A 397 -36.73 -22.36 -5.05
C ALA A 397 -36.29 -22.45 -6.51
N GLN A 398 -35.02 -22.78 -6.76
CA GLN A 398 -34.45 -23.00 -8.09
C GLN A 398 -34.79 -24.39 -8.68
N GLY A 399 -35.25 -25.29 -7.84
CA GLY A 399 -35.58 -26.66 -8.27
C GLY A 399 -34.37 -27.63 -8.34
N ASP A 400 -33.21 -27.18 -7.78
CA ASP A 400 -31.95 -27.93 -7.84
C ASP A 400 -31.95 -29.13 -6.89
N ILE A 401 -32.71 -29.03 -5.79
CA ILE A 401 -32.81 -30.05 -4.74
C ILE A 401 -34.26 -30.32 -4.35
N ALA A 402 -34.56 -31.58 -4.10
CA ALA A 402 -35.89 -32.00 -3.63
C ALA A 402 -35.94 -32.04 -2.10
N ILE A 403 -36.27 -30.90 -1.45
CA ILE A 403 -36.35 -30.78 0.00
C ILE A 403 -37.67 -30.17 0.47
N THR A 404 -38.23 -30.64 1.57
CA THR A 404 -39.46 -30.10 2.17
C THR A 404 -39.17 -28.95 3.13
N ASN A 405 -40.18 -28.09 3.36
CA ASN A 405 -40.05 -27.03 4.37
C ASN A 405 -39.80 -27.58 5.79
N SER A 406 -40.36 -28.74 6.12
CA SER A 406 -40.16 -29.42 7.39
C SER A 406 -38.69 -29.90 7.58
N GLU A 407 -38.07 -30.39 6.49
CA GLU A 407 -36.65 -30.78 6.53
C GLU A 407 -35.77 -29.56 6.68
N ILE A 408 -36.03 -28.45 5.97
CA ILE A 408 -35.30 -27.20 6.14
C ILE A 408 -35.42 -26.69 7.60
N ALA A 409 -36.64 -26.72 8.18
CA ALA A 409 -36.86 -26.33 9.58
C ALA A 409 -36.08 -27.24 10.56
N THR A 410 -35.94 -28.52 10.24
CA THR A 410 -35.11 -29.45 11.02
C THR A 410 -33.62 -29.05 11.00
N VAL A 411 -33.09 -28.72 9.83
CA VAL A 411 -31.70 -28.24 9.68
C VAL A 411 -31.52 -26.89 10.39
N GLU A 412 -32.49 -25.99 10.28
CA GLU A 412 -32.44 -24.70 10.97
C GLU A 412 -32.43 -24.83 12.50
N GLN A 413 -33.28 -25.71 13.04
CA GLN A 413 -33.29 -25.98 14.50
C GLN A 413 -31.99 -26.65 14.96
N TRP A 414 -31.45 -27.57 14.16
CA TRP A 414 -30.15 -28.18 14.42
C TRP A 414 -29.02 -27.13 14.43
N ALA A 415 -28.98 -26.22 13.46
CA ALA A 415 -27.99 -25.15 13.38
C ALA A 415 -28.06 -24.26 14.63
N LYS A 416 -29.24 -23.81 15.05
CA LYS A 416 -29.44 -23.01 16.27
C LYS A 416 -28.98 -23.75 17.54
N ASN A 417 -29.23 -25.06 17.60
CA ASN A 417 -28.80 -25.88 18.76
C ASN A 417 -27.29 -26.13 18.74
N LEU A 418 -26.67 -26.25 17.56
CA LEU A 418 -25.23 -26.35 17.41
C LEU A 418 -24.54 -25.10 17.93
N ASP A 419 -25.05 -23.92 17.63
CA ASP A 419 -24.57 -22.65 18.16
C ASP A 419 -24.62 -22.63 19.69
N SER A 420 -25.77 -23.01 20.25
CA SER A 420 -25.97 -23.08 21.71
C SER A 420 -25.03 -24.09 22.38
N MET A 421 -24.79 -25.22 21.76
CA MET A 421 -23.85 -26.24 22.21
C MET A 421 -22.41 -25.73 22.19
N THR A 422 -22.00 -25.11 21.10
CA THR A 422 -20.65 -24.55 20.94
C THR A 422 -20.38 -23.46 21.97
N ILE A 423 -21.35 -22.58 22.26
CA ILE A 423 -21.24 -21.59 23.35
C ILE A 423 -20.99 -22.27 24.70
N LYS A 424 -21.74 -23.32 25.02
CA LYS A 424 -21.56 -24.05 26.26
C LYS A 424 -20.17 -24.72 26.37
N GLN A 425 -19.67 -25.31 25.27
CA GLN A 425 -18.32 -25.86 25.21
C GLN A 425 -17.25 -24.81 25.51
N TYR A 426 -17.38 -23.61 24.93
CA TYR A 426 -16.42 -22.52 25.15
C TYR A 426 -16.45 -21.96 26.59
N GLN A 427 -17.60 -22.01 27.26
CA GLN A 427 -17.73 -21.61 28.67
C GLN A 427 -17.15 -22.64 29.65
N THR A 428 -16.83 -23.84 29.19
CA THR A 428 -16.33 -24.94 29.97
C THR A 428 -14.85 -25.15 29.74
N THR A 429 -14.03 -25.11 30.77
CA THR A 429 -12.56 -25.32 30.71
C THR A 429 -12.15 -26.79 30.82
N ASP A 430 -13.05 -27.68 31.29
CA ASP A 430 -12.79 -29.10 31.41
C ASP A 430 -13.03 -29.84 30.09
N ALA A 431 -11.97 -30.43 29.53
CA ALA A 431 -12.01 -31.15 28.27
C ALA A 431 -12.98 -32.35 28.26
N LYS A 432 -13.13 -33.05 29.40
CA LYS A 432 -14.09 -34.18 29.53
C LYS A 432 -15.53 -33.69 29.51
N GLU A 433 -15.81 -32.54 30.10
CA GLU A 433 -17.14 -31.96 30.06
C GLU A 433 -17.44 -31.38 28.65
N GLN A 434 -16.46 -30.81 27.97
CA GLN A 434 -16.60 -30.41 26.57
C GLN A 434 -16.96 -31.60 25.67
N GLU A 435 -16.25 -32.72 25.79
CA GLU A 435 -16.52 -33.95 25.05
C GLU A 435 -17.93 -34.51 25.36
N LYS A 436 -18.36 -34.47 26.61
CA LYS A 436 -19.68 -34.89 27.01
C LYS A 436 -20.80 -34.04 26.38
N ILE A 437 -20.63 -32.71 26.36
CA ILE A 437 -21.55 -31.78 25.72
C ILE A 437 -21.67 -32.09 24.21
N GLU A 438 -20.54 -32.28 23.54
CA GLU A 438 -20.49 -32.62 22.12
C GLU A 438 -21.15 -33.96 21.81
N ASN A 439 -20.84 -35.00 22.59
CA ASN A 439 -21.41 -36.32 22.44
C ASN A 439 -22.93 -36.34 22.69
N ALA A 440 -23.42 -35.60 23.68
CA ALA A 440 -24.84 -35.46 23.94
C ALA A 440 -25.58 -34.77 22.77
N PHE A 441 -25.01 -33.73 22.21
CA PHE A 441 -25.57 -33.06 21.07
C PHE A 441 -25.57 -33.95 19.79
N SER A 442 -24.43 -34.54 19.46
CA SER A 442 -24.25 -35.36 18.25
C SER A 442 -25.13 -36.61 18.26
N ASN A 443 -25.41 -37.18 19.45
CA ASN A 443 -26.28 -38.34 19.61
C ASN A 443 -27.77 -37.97 19.68
N SER A 444 -28.14 -36.70 19.70
CA SER A 444 -29.55 -36.29 19.79
C SER A 444 -30.34 -36.72 18.55
N ALA A 445 -31.64 -36.95 18.71
CA ALA A 445 -32.52 -37.29 17.60
C ALA A 445 -32.61 -36.21 16.54
N LEU A 446 -32.44 -34.93 16.93
CA LEU A 446 -32.41 -33.78 16.03
C LEU A 446 -31.13 -33.80 15.17
N ALA A 447 -29.96 -33.97 15.79
CA ALA A 447 -28.69 -34.02 15.06
C ALA A 447 -28.66 -35.19 14.07
N LYS A 448 -29.10 -36.38 14.47
CA LYS A 448 -29.19 -37.55 13.58
C LYS A 448 -30.09 -37.28 12.35
N ARG A 449 -31.27 -36.66 12.55
CA ARG A 449 -32.18 -36.32 11.45
C ARG A 449 -31.58 -35.24 10.54
N ALA A 450 -31.01 -34.18 11.10
CA ALA A 450 -30.37 -33.12 10.32
C ALA A 450 -29.19 -33.65 9.51
N THR A 451 -28.32 -34.47 10.10
CA THR A 451 -27.19 -35.12 9.43
C THR A 451 -27.67 -36.04 8.27
N ALA A 452 -28.78 -36.78 8.47
CA ALA A 452 -29.35 -37.61 7.40
C ALA A 452 -29.87 -36.75 6.23
N ILE A 453 -30.47 -35.60 6.49
CA ILE A 453 -30.92 -34.67 5.46
C ILE A 453 -29.71 -34.09 4.70
N ILE A 454 -28.73 -33.55 5.43
CA ILE A 454 -27.51 -32.95 4.86
C ILE A 454 -26.68 -33.97 4.07
N GLY A 455 -26.69 -35.24 4.51
CA GLY A 455 -25.97 -36.33 3.88
C GLY A 455 -26.61 -36.91 2.63
N ARG A 456 -27.80 -36.46 2.21
CA ARG A 456 -28.37 -36.86 0.91
C ARG A 456 -27.46 -36.38 -0.24
N GLU A 457 -27.32 -37.20 -1.27
CA GLU A 457 -26.35 -36.99 -2.34
C GLU A 457 -26.52 -35.61 -3.03
N ASP A 458 -27.78 -35.23 -3.38
CA ASP A 458 -28.11 -33.94 -3.97
C ASP A 458 -27.72 -32.75 -3.07
N ILE A 459 -28.06 -32.85 -1.78
CA ILE A 459 -27.80 -31.80 -0.80
C ILE A 459 -26.32 -31.75 -0.44
N ALA A 460 -25.67 -32.88 -0.20
CA ALA A 460 -24.27 -32.95 0.14
C ALA A 460 -23.37 -32.39 -0.97
N LYS A 461 -23.73 -32.70 -2.23
CA LYS A 461 -23.04 -32.14 -3.40
C LYS A 461 -23.21 -30.62 -3.47
N MET A 462 -24.42 -30.11 -3.36
CA MET A 462 -24.72 -28.68 -3.37
C MET A 462 -23.97 -27.95 -2.25
N LEU A 463 -24.02 -28.47 -1.01
CA LEU A 463 -23.32 -27.86 0.12
C LEU A 463 -21.80 -27.89 -0.06
N LYS A 464 -21.25 -28.96 -0.62
CA LYS A 464 -19.82 -29.03 -0.97
C LYS A 464 -19.42 -27.94 -1.95
N ASP A 465 -20.25 -27.66 -2.93
CA ASP A 465 -19.96 -26.67 -3.96
C ASP A 465 -20.21 -25.23 -3.48
N GLU A 466 -21.20 -24.99 -2.61
CA GLU A 466 -21.57 -23.65 -2.12
C GLU A 466 -20.81 -23.23 -0.83
N THR A 467 -20.44 -24.18 0.03
CA THR A 467 -19.76 -23.86 1.30
C THR A 467 -18.48 -23.02 1.11
N PRO A 468 -17.62 -23.24 0.11
CA PRO A 468 -16.46 -22.41 -0.15
C PRO A 468 -16.78 -20.94 -0.44
N LEU A 469 -18.00 -20.67 -0.94
CA LEU A 469 -18.45 -19.33 -1.35
C LEU A 469 -19.15 -18.55 -0.24
N LEU A 470 -19.36 -19.16 0.92
CA LEU A 470 -20.10 -18.51 2.01
C LEU A 470 -19.46 -17.18 2.44
N ASP A 471 -18.13 -17.10 2.49
CA ASP A 471 -17.42 -15.84 2.80
C ASP A 471 -17.75 -14.74 1.77
N VAL A 472 -17.94 -15.11 0.49
CA VAL A 472 -18.29 -14.17 -0.58
C VAL A 472 -19.74 -13.70 -0.41
N TYR A 473 -20.67 -14.60 -0.14
CA TYR A 473 -22.07 -14.24 0.13
C TYR A 473 -22.20 -13.33 1.34
N TYR A 474 -21.44 -13.58 2.41
CA TYR A 474 -21.42 -12.70 3.57
C TYR A 474 -20.86 -11.33 3.24
N ALA A 475 -19.73 -11.28 2.55
CA ALA A 475 -19.14 -10.03 2.13
C ALA A 475 -20.10 -9.19 1.28
N GLN A 476 -20.82 -9.84 0.34
CA GLN A 476 -21.86 -9.21 -0.46
C GLN A 476 -23.02 -8.70 0.41
N HIS A 477 -23.55 -9.55 1.28
CA HIS A 477 -24.68 -9.19 2.14
C HIS A 477 -24.33 -8.03 3.11
N ILE A 478 -23.14 -8.04 3.69
CA ILE A 478 -22.66 -6.94 4.53
C ILE A 478 -22.53 -5.65 3.70
N ALA A 479 -21.91 -5.73 2.53
CA ALA A 479 -21.77 -4.59 1.63
C ALA A 479 -23.14 -3.98 1.22
N ASP A 480 -24.14 -4.84 0.98
CA ASP A 480 -25.51 -4.42 0.71
C ASP A 480 -26.16 -3.74 1.93
N SER A 481 -25.99 -4.32 3.11
CA SER A 481 -26.53 -3.77 4.36
C SER A 481 -25.92 -2.42 4.76
N MET A 482 -24.64 -2.21 4.43
CA MET A 482 -23.93 -0.94 4.62
C MET A 482 -24.28 0.12 3.57
N GLY A 483 -25.04 -0.24 2.53
CA GLY A 483 -25.38 0.67 1.42
C GLY A 483 -24.17 1.05 0.57
N CYS A 484 -23.21 0.14 0.40
CA CYS A 484 -22.05 0.35 -0.46
C CYS A 484 -22.46 0.63 -1.91
N ASN A 485 -21.76 1.54 -2.56
CA ASN A 485 -21.93 1.76 -4.00
C ASN A 485 -21.34 0.58 -4.80
N GLN A 486 -21.60 0.54 -6.11
CA GLN A 486 -21.18 -0.59 -6.95
C GLN A 486 -19.64 -0.75 -7.00
N GLN A 487 -18.87 0.33 -7.07
CA GLN A 487 -17.40 0.26 -7.07
C GLN A 487 -16.86 -0.36 -5.77
N GLN A 488 -17.44 -0.01 -4.63
CA GLN A 488 -17.08 -0.59 -3.35
C GLN A 488 -17.44 -2.08 -3.30
N LYS A 489 -18.64 -2.46 -3.78
CA LYS A 489 -19.07 -3.86 -3.90
C LYS A 489 -18.14 -4.65 -4.79
N ASP A 490 -17.76 -4.12 -5.95
CA ASP A 490 -16.83 -4.75 -6.88
C ASP A 490 -15.49 -5.10 -6.19
N VAL A 491 -14.93 -4.17 -5.43
CA VAL A 491 -13.70 -4.41 -4.66
C VAL A 491 -13.90 -5.47 -3.59
N ILE A 492 -14.97 -5.39 -2.80
CA ILE A 492 -15.27 -6.30 -1.70
C ILE A 492 -15.47 -7.74 -2.22
N ILE A 493 -16.29 -7.91 -3.25
CA ILE A 493 -16.60 -9.23 -3.83
C ILE A 493 -15.38 -9.82 -4.53
N SER A 494 -14.64 -9.02 -5.30
CA SER A 494 -13.40 -9.45 -5.94
C SER A 494 -12.37 -9.90 -4.92
N LYS A 495 -12.21 -9.14 -3.83
CA LYS A 495 -11.31 -9.49 -2.71
C LYS A 495 -11.71 -10.83 -2.09
N ALA A 496 -12.98 -11.03 -1.78
CA ALA A 496 -13.47 -12.27 -1.17
C ALA A 496 -13.25 -13.48 -2.09
N LEU A 497 -13.53 -13.36 -3.40
CA LEU A 497 -13.29 -14.43 -4.38
C LEU A 497 -11.79 -14.73 -4.55
N LEU A 498 -10.93 -13.71 -4.64
CA LEU A 498 -9.49 -13.89 -4.79
C LEU A 498 -8.86 -14.53 -3.55
N GLN A 499 -9.27 -14.13 -2.36
CA GLN A 499 -8.82 -14.73 -1.10
C GLN A 499 -9.28 -16.19 -0.98
N MET A 500 -10.50 -16.49 -1.43
CA MET A 500 -11.00 -17.88 -1.47
C MET A 500 -10.17 -18.73 -2.44
N LEU A 501 -9.91 -18.25 -3.66
CA LEU A 501 -9.08 -18.94 -4.65
C LEU A 501 -7.67 -19.24 -4.11
N GLU A 502 -7.04 -18.24 -3.46
CA GLU A 502 -5.71 -18.42 -2.84
C GLU A 502 -5.74 -19.43 -1.69
N ARG A 503 -6.72 -19.32 -0.78
CA ARG A 503 -6.85 -20.20 0.39
C ARG A 503 -7.07 -21.67 0.01
N LEU A 504 -7.93 -21.91 -0.97
CA LEU A 504 -8.30 -23.27 -1.38
C LEU A 504 -7.36 -23.83 -2.44
N ALA A 505 -6.59 -22.99 -3.13
CA ALA A 505 -5.76 -23.34 -4.28
C ALA A 505 -6.55 -24.15 -5.36
N MET A 506 -7.82 -23.80 -5.57
CA MET A 506 -8.75 -24.47 -6.47
C MET A 506 -9.44 -23.45 -7.38
N PRO A 507 -9.81 -23.83 -8.62
CA PRO A 507 -10.59 -22.97 -9.50
C PRO A 507 -12.01 -22.76 -8.95
N LEU A 508 -12.68 -21.69 -9.40
CA LEU A 508 -14.09 -21.44 -9.10
C LEU A 508 -14.95 -22.57 -9.70
N ASN A 509 -15.95 -22.98 -8.95
CA ASN A 509 -17.03 -23.81 -9.47
C ASN A 509 -18.07 -22.95 -10.23
N SER A 510 -19.14 -23.54 -10.74
CA SER A 510 -20.17 -22.83 -11.52
C SER A 510 -20.80 -21.66 -10.75
N TYR A 511 -21.05 -21.82 -9.45
CA TYR A 511 -21.63 -20.77 -8.62
C TYR A 511 -20.65 -19.61 -8.38
N GLY A 512 -19.36 -19.91 -8.19
CA GLY A 512 -18.32 -18.89 -8.07
C GLY A 512 -18.09 -18.12 -9.36
N LEU A 513 -18.20 -18.78 -10.52
CA LEU A 513 -18.18 -18.12 -11.84
C LEU A 513 -19.41 -17.23 -12.02
N ASP A 514 -20.58 -17.68 -11.63
CA ASP A 514 -21.82 -16.90 -11.69
C ASP A 514 -21.71 -15.62 -10.82
N LEU A 515 -21.16 -15.73 -9.61
CA LEU A 515 -20.88 -14.56 -8.76
C LEU A 515 -19.91 -13.58 -9.42
N ALA A 516 -18.82 -14.07 -10.02
CA ALA A 516 -17.85 -13.23 -10.70
C ALA A 516 -18.48 -12.49 -11.90
N GLU A 517 -19.33 -13.17 -12.67
CA GLU A 517 -19.97 -12.61 -13.86
C GLU A 517 -21.06 -11.59 -13.53
N HIS A 518 -21.90 -11.85 -12.52
CA HIS A 518 -23.11 -11.06 -12.27
C HIS A 518 -22.98 -10.05 -11.12
N CYS A 519 -22.06 -10.26 -10.16
CA CYS A 519 -21.92 -9.39 -9.01
C CYS A 519 -20.79 -8.37 -9.13
N ILE A 520 -19.84 -8.55 -10.07
CA ILE A 520 -18.75 -7.62 -10.34
C ILE A 520 -19.04 -6.88 -11.64
N SER A 521 -19.27 -5.55 -11.55
CA SER A 521 -19.53 -4.72 -12.73
C SER A 521 -18.26 -4.24 -13.43
N SER A 522 -17.15 -4.12 -12.69
CA SER A 522 -15.85 -3.73 -13.25
C SER A 522 -15.24 -4.87 -14.05
N GLU A 523 -15.14 -4.71 -15.38
CA GLU A 523 -14.51 -5.71 -16.26
C GLU A 523 -13.05 -5.99 -15.88
N VAL A 524 -12.33 -4.98 -15.38
CA VAL A 524 -10.93 -5.13 -14.92
C VAL A 524 -10.86 -6.06 -13.71
N LEU A 525 -11.73 -5.85 -12.72
CA LEU A 525 -11.74 -6.66 -11.49
C LEU A 525 -12.28 -8.06 -11.77
N LYS A 526 -13.30 -8.18 -12.62
CA LYS A 526 -13.82 -9.45 -13.11
C LYS A 526 -12.72 -10.27 -13.79
N GLU A 527 -12.00 -9.65 -14.73
CA GLU A 527 -10.90 -10.32 -15.43
C GLU A 527 -9.76 -10.73 -14.48
N LYS A 528 -9.46 -9.93 -13.45
CA LYS A 528 -8.50 -10.31 -12.41
C LYS A 528 -8.92 -11.59 -11.68
N VAL A 529 -10.18 -11.72 -11.30
CA VAL A 529 -10.73 -12.93 -10.67
C VAL A 529 -10.68 -14.13 -11.62
N LEU A 530 -11.12 -13.92 -12.87
CA LEU A 530 -11.14 -14.97 -13.90
C LEU A 530 -9.72 -15.42 -14.31
N ALA A 531 -8.74 -14.51 -14.31
CA ALA A 531 -7.34 -14.84 -14.54
C ALA A 531 -6.78 -15.77 -13.44
N GLU A 532 -7.08 -15.48 -12.18
CA GLU A 532 -6.67 -16.35 -11.07
C GLU A 532 -7.42 -17.71 -11.11
N HIS A 533 -8.70 -17.70 -11.45
CA HIS A 533 -9.46 -18.95 -11.72
C HIS A 533 -8.78 -19.80 -12.80
N ARG A 534 -8.45 -19.22 -13.97
CA ARG A 534 -7.77 -19.94 -15.06
C ARG A 534 -6.41 -20.49 -14.65
N LYS A 535 -5.67 -19.77 -13.82
CA LYS A 535 -4.38 -20.21 -13.26
C LYS A 535 -4.59 -21.51 -12.44
N TYR A 536 -5.52 -21.53 -11.50
CA TYR A 536 -5.78 -22.74 -10.70
C TYR A 536 -6.38 -23.87 -11.54
N LEU A 537 -7.22 -23.57 -12.53
CA LEU A 537 -7.73 -24.56 -13.48
C LEU A 537 -6.58 -25.21 -14.27
N SER A 538 -5.61 -24.42 -14.72
CA SER A 538 -4.43 -24.94 -15.43
C SER A 538 -3.55 -25.82 -14.55
N LEU A 539 -3.41 -25.45 -13.26
CA LEU A 539 -2.66 -26.25 -12.30
C LEU A 539 -3.35 -27.56 -11.97
N GLN A 540 -4.68 -27.56 -11.83
CA GLN A 540 -5.47 -28.76 -11.56
C GLN A 540 -5.41 -29.77 -12.72
N ASN A 541 -5.38 -29.27 -13.96
CA ASN A 541 -5.31 -30.08 -15.17
C ASN A 541 -3.87 -30.47 -15.54
N ARG A 542 -2.88 -30.03 -14.81
CA ARG A 542 -1.46 -30.34 -15.10
C ARG A 542 -1.13 -31.76 -14.70
N ASP A 543 -0.75 -32.58 -15.68
CA ASP A 543 -0.21 -33.91 -15.41
C ASP A 543 1.21 -33.82 -14.86
N ILE A 544 1.33 -33.83 -13.52
CA ILE A 544 2.61 -33.81 -12.82
C ILE A 544 3.44 -35.08 -13.13
N THR A 545 2.75 -36.21 -13.41
CA THR A 545 3.42 -37.47 -13.70
C THR A 545 4.03 -37.47 -15.10
N ALA A 546 3.43 -36.78 -16.05
CA ALA A 546 3.98 -36.61 -17.40
C ALA A 546 5.29 -35.82 -17.37
N SER A 547 5.38 -34.75 -16.56
CA SER A 547 6.60 -33.96 -16.41
C SER A 547 7.72 -34.73 -15.72
N LEU A 548 7.39 -35.64 -14.80
CA LEU A 548 8.36 -36.53 -14.16
C LEU A 548 8.88 -37.63 -15.12
N LYS A 549 8.03 -38.10 -16.05
CA LYS A 549 8.41 -39.11 -17.06
C LYS A 549 9.25 -38.53 -18.19
N THR A 550 9.16 -37.24 -18.47
CA THR A 550 9.89 -36.54 -19.52
C THR A 550 11.11 -35.77 -18.99
N ALA A 551 11.36 -35.78 -17.67
CA ALA A 551 12.57 -35.19 -17.12
C ALA A 551 13.79 -35.93 -17.74
N PRO A 552 14.72 -35.24 -18.41
CA PRO A 552 15.94 -35.86 -18.90
C PRO A 552 16.67 -36.53 -17.73
N GLN A 553 17.34 -37.65 -17.99
CA GLN A 553 18.21 -38.31 -17.02
C GLN A 553 19.36 -37.39 -16.53
N ASP A 554 19.64 -36.31 -17.26
CA ASP A 554 20.52 -35.24 -16.81
C ASP A 554 19.73 -34.27 -15.89
N MET A 555 20.30 -34.11 -14.69
CA MET A 555 19.78 -33.15 -13.71
C MET A 555 19.62 -31.77 -14.34
N SER A 556 18.45 -31.19 -14.19
CA SER A 556 18.19 -29.83 -14.64
C SER A 556 19.19 -28.85 -14.00
N ASP A 557 19.47 -27.74 -14.65
CA ASP A 557 20.32 -26.68 -14.07
C ASP A 557 19.82 -26.20 -12.73
N GLY A 558 18.51 -26.23 -12.51
CA GLY A 558 17.89 -25.92 -11.22
C GLY A 558 18.22 -26.94 -10.13
N GLU A 559 18.26 -28.21 -10.44
CA GLU A 559 18.64 -29.26 -9.47
C GLU A 559 20.15 -29.21 -9.17
N LYS A 560 20.99 -28.94 -10.17
CA LYS A 560 22.42 -28.70 -9.98
C LYS A 560 22.68 -27.50 -9.08
N LEU A 561 21.95 -26.39 -9.32
CA LEU A 561 22.02 -25.20 -8.49
C LEU A 561 21.55 -25.48 -7.06
N LEU A 562 20.44 -26.18 -6.87
CA LEU A 562 19.92 -26.55 -5.55
C LEU A 562 20.91 -27.43 -4.80
N ARG A 563 21.52 -28.44 -5.45
CA ARG A 563 22.57 -29.29 -4.85
C ARG A 563 23.77 -28.46 -4.46
N HIS A 564 24.23 -27.56 -5.32
CA HIS A 564 25.34 -26.66 -5.02
C HIS A 564 25.05 -25.75 -3.81
N ILE A 565 23.84 -25.21 -3.70
CA ILE A 565 23.43 -24.40 -2.55
C ILE A 565 23.36 -25.24 -1.26
N LEU A 566 22.90 -26.47 -1.33
CA LEU A 566 22.72 -27.35 -0.17
C LEU A 566 24.01 -28.10 0.27
N GLU A 567 25.02 -28.22 -0.59
CA GLU A 567 26.25 -28.93 -0.29
C GLU A 567 26.96 -28.47 1.00
N PRO A 568 27.08 -27.17 1.32
CA PRO A 568 27.67 -26.68 2.58
C PRO A 568 26.88 -27.07 3.83
N TYR A 569 25.63 -27.50 3.68
CA TYR A 569 24.72 -27.87 4.78
C TYR A 569 24.54 -29.37 4.93
N LYS A 570 25.19 -30.17 4.10
CA LYS A 570 25.13 -31.62 4.14
C LYS A 570 25.59 -32.14 5.50
N GLY A 571 24.73 -32.86 6.21
CA GLY A 571 25.00 -33.38 7.56
C GLY A 571 24.80 -32.37 8.70
N LYS A 572 24.22 -31.20 8.43
CA LYS A 572 23.86 -30.18 9.45
C LYS A 572 22.36 -30.07 9.70
N LEU A 573 21.55 -30.92 9.09
CA LEU A 573 20.11 -31.07 9.35
C LEU A 573 19.87 -32.32 10.17
#